data_a76702a88c358e33cca55a47788bec95
#
_entry.id   a76702a88c358e33cca55a47788bec95
#
_cell.length_a   1.000
_cell.length_b   1.000
_cell.length_c   1.000
_cell.angle_alpha   90.00
_cell.angle_beta   90.00
_cell.angle_gamma   90.00
#
_symmetry.space_group_name_H-M   'P 1'
#
loop_
_entity.id
_entity.type
_entity.pdbx_description
1 polymer ?
#
loop_
_entity_poly.entity_id
_entity_poly.type
_entity_poly.pdbx_seq_one_letter_code
_entity_poly.pdbx_strand_id
1 'polypeptide(L)'
;MPFVDYYQILGLDKTASEKDIKNAYRKMARKYHPDLNPDDKAAEKKFQELNEANEVLSDPEKRKKYDQYGKDWQHGEEYEKARQARGRAQSAGGGWSTGDDGGGFSDFFESMFGSSSGFGGGRQTRFKGQDYQAQVQLNLREAYETHKQTLTVNGKNIRITIPAGIENGQTIKITGHGGKGTNGGPDGDLFITFTIANDEKFRRSGNDIHIKEDIDLYTAVLGGDLVVETLSGKVKLPIKPETQNGTVVRLKGKGFPAYKKEGVFGDLYVTFNVKIPTGLTEKQKELFTELSKS
;
A
#
# COMPACT_ATOMS: atom_id res chain seq x y z
N MET A 1 42.09 15.35 18.71
CA MET A 1 40.87 14.59 18.99
C MET A 1 41.25 13.11 19.03
N PRO A 2 40.70 12.29 19.92
CA PRO A 2 41.02 10.86 19.94
C PRO A 2 40.50 10.19 18.64
N PHE A 3 41.29 9.26 18.12
CA PHE A 3 40.92 8.45 16.95
C PHE A 3 39.76 7.55 17.32
N VAL A 4 38.68 7.55 16.49
CA VAL A 4 37.51 6.69 16.65
C VAL A 4 37.67 5.49 15.75
N ASP A 5 37.81 4.28 16.34
CA ASP A 5 37.93 3.05 15.56
C ASP A 5 36.55 2.50 15.16
N TYR A 6 36.10 2.79 13.93
CA TYR A 6 34.83 2.38 13.39
C TYR A 6 34.71 0.85 13.21
N TYR A 7 35.84 0.14 13.01
CA TYR A 7 35.81 -1.32 12.95
C TYR A 7 35.50 -1.91 14.32
N GLN A 8 36.11 -1.37 15.40
CA GLN A 8 35.79 -1.80 16.76
C GLN A 8 34.35 -1.51 17.15
N ILE A 9 33.78 -0.37 16.73
CA ILE A 9 32.36 -0.04 16.98
C ILE A 9 31.44 -1.09 16.37
N LEU A 10 31.77 -1.60 15.17
CA LEU A 10 31.01 -2.67 14.51
C LEU A 10 31.42 -4.08 15.00
N GLY A 11 32.47 -4.21 15.83
CA GLY A 11 32.99 -5.50 16.29
C GLY A 11 33.65 -6.31 15.17
N LEU A 12 34.34 -5.64 14.24
CA LEU A 12 34.97 -6.22 13.06
C LEU A 12 36.47 -5.91 13.02
N ASP A 13 37.19 -6.71 12.25
CA ASP A 13 38.59 -6.45 11.89
C ASP A 13 38.70 -5.56 10.64
N LYS A 14 39.83 -4.87 10.45
CA LYS A 14 40.09 -4.02 9.27
C LYS A 14 40.02 -4.74 7.93
N THR A 15 40.13 -6.09 7.94
CA THR A 15 40.02 -6.94 6.76
C THR A 15 38.57 -7.31 6.39
N ALA A 16 37.59 -6.87 7.17
CA ALA A 16 36.18 -7.21 6.96
C ALA A 16 35.68 -6.79 5.57
N SER A 17 34.91 -7.67 4.94
CA SER A 17 34.28 -7.38 3.66
C SER A 17 33.13 -6.38 3.81
N GLU A 18 32.72 -5.77 2.71
CA GLU A 18 31.51 -4.90 2.67
C GLU A 18 30.23 -5.61 3.16
N LYS A 19 30.14 -6.91 2.87
CA LYS A 19 29.03 -7.76 3.33
C LYS A 19 29.04 -7.93 4.85
N ASP A 20 30.24 -8.09 5.43
CA ASP A 20 30.41 -8.24 6.88
C ASP A 20 30.04 -6.95 7.60
N ILE A 21 30.48 -5.80 7.07
CA ILE A 21 30.14 -4.47 7.58
C ILE A 21 28.62 -4.27 7.61
N LYS A 22 27.91 -4.56 6.50
CA LYS A 22 26.45 -4.45 6.42
C LYS A 22 25.73 -5.39 7.39
N ASN A 23 26.25 -6.61 7.56
CA ASN A 23 25.64 -7.58 8.47
C ASN A 23 25.86 -7.20 9.95
N ALA A 24 27.07 -6.78 10.31
CA ALA A 24 27.39 -6.32 11.66
C ALA A 24 26.55 -5.10 12.05
N TYR A 25 26.48 -4.11 11.15
CA TYR A 25 25.61 -2.93 11.35
C TYR A 25 24.15 -3.32 11.61
N ARG A 26 23.54 -4.16 10.75
CA ARG A 26 22.15 -4.58 10.93
C ARG A 26 21.90 -5.28 12.27
N LYS A 27 22.83 -6.12 12.70
CA LYS A 27 22.75 -6.81 14.00
C LYS A 27 22.80 -5.84 15.16
N MET A 28 23.75 -4.89 15.14
CA MET A 28 23.95 -3.94 16.21
C MET A 28 22.87 -2.85 16.23
N ALA A 29 22.44 -2.36 15.06
CA ALA A 29 21.37 -1.39 14.93
C ALA A 29 20.04 -1.90 15.50
N ARG A 30 19.71 -3.18 15.30
CA ARG A 30 18.54 -3.80 15.95
C ARG A 30 18.66 -3.83 17.48
N LYS A 31 19.88 -4.12 18.00
CA LYS A 31 20.11 -4.22 19.45
C LYS A 31 19.97 -2.87 20.14
N TYR A 32 20.43 -1.79 19.51
CA TYR A 32 20.45 -0.44 20.09
C TYR A 32 19.40 0.49 19.47
N HIS A 33 18.38 -0.08 18.80
CA HIS A 33 17.31 0.72 18.19
C HIS A 33 16.52 1.50 19.25
N PRO A 34 16.21 2.79 19.03
CA PRO A 34 15.47 3.61 19.98
C PRO A 34 14.13 3.00 20.40
N ASP A 35 13.39 2.38 19.47
CA ASP A 35 12.11 1.73 19.76
C ASP A 35 12.23 0.53 20.72
N LEU A 36 13.38 -0.13 20.75
CA LEU A 36 13.65 -1.26 21.65
C LEU A 36 14.33 -0.87 22.96
N ASN A 37 14.89 0.35 23.01
CA ASN A 37 15.58 0.89 24.17
C ASN A 37 15.10 2.33 24.43
N PRO A 38 13.81 2.54 24.70
CA PRO A 38 13.27 3.86 24.98
C PRO A 38 13.97 4.42 26.25
N ASP A 39 14.36 5.69 26.21
CA ASP A 39 15.01 6.46 27.30
C ASP A 39 16.42 5.97 27.72
N ASP A 40 17.05 5.04 27.02
CA ASP A 40 18.44 4.62 27.26
C ASP A 40 19.43 5.49 26.47
N LYS A 41 19.93 6.57 27.08
CA LYS A 41 20.92 7.47 26.50
C LYS A 41 22.22 6.78 26.07
N ALA A 42 22.58 5.66 26.71
CA ALA A 42 23.76 4.89 26.33
C ALA A 42 23.52 4.07 25.07
N ALA A 43 22.32 3.54 24.89
CA ALA A 43 21.90 2.87 23.66
C ALA A 43 21.78 3.87 22.50
N GLU A 44 21.23 5.05 22.74
CA GLU A 44 21.12 6.15 21.77
C GLU A 44 22.50 6.57 21.25
N LYS A 45 23.46 6.83 22.16
CA LYS A 45 24.82 7.18 21.79
C LYS A 45 25.49 6.09 20.96
N LYS A 46 25.35 4.82 21.36
CA LYS A 46 25.86 3.69 20.58
C LYS A 46 25.22 3.57 19.22
N PHE A 47 23.94 3.87 19.10
CA PHE A 47 23.24 3.86 17.82
C PHE A 47 23.77 4.95 16.88
N GLN A 48 24.07 6.14 17.41
CA GLN A 48 24.70 7.23 16.64
C GLN A 48 26.11 6.82 16.17
N GLU A 49 26.94 6.27 17.06
CA GLU A 49 28.29 5.78 16.71
C GLU A 49 28.24 4.66 15.66
N LEU A 50 27.24 3.76 15.71
CA LEU A 50 27.02 2.72 14.71
C LEU A 50 26.62 3.27 13.34
N ASN A 51 25.75 4.28 13.32
CA ASN A 51 25.34 4.95 12.07
C ASN A 51 26.53 5.63 11.41
N GLU A 52 27.36 6.32 12.19
CA GLU A 52 28.58 6.96 11.73
C GLU A 52 29.59 5.96 11.17
N ALA A 53 29.83 4.85 11.90
CA ALA A 53 30.71 3.79 11.46
C ALA A 53 30.23 3.14 10.14
N ASN A 54 28.94 2.92 10.01
CA ASN A 54 28.37 2.38 8.78
C ASN A 54 28.46 3.36 7.61
N GLU A 55 28.22 4.64 7.82
CA GLU A 55 28.33 5.69 6.79
C GLU A 55 29.75 5.77 6.21
N VAL A 56 30.77 5.60 7.05
CA VAL A 56 32.18 5.65 6.62
C VAL A 56 32.61 4.34 5.99
N LEU A 57 32.30 3.19 6.59
CA LEU A 57 32.86 1.91 6.17
C LEU A 57 32.09 1.23 5.04
N SER A 58 30.82 1.59 4.80
CA SER A 58 30.03 1.05 3.69
C SER A 58 30.29 1.74 2.35
N ASP A 59 30.91 2.90 2.35
CA ASP A 59 31.32 3.63 1.14
C ASP A 59 32.81 3.37 0.87
N PRO A 60 33.19 2.78 -0.28
CA PRO A 60 34.56 2.43 -0.60
C PRO A 60 35.54 3.63 -0.56
N GLU A 61 35.11 4.81 -1.00
CA GLU A 61 35.94 6.00 -1.03
C GLU A 61 36.15 6.57 0.39
N LYS A 62 35.09 6.62 1.19
CA LYS A 62 35.17 7.06 2.59
C LYS A 62 36.02 6.08 3.41
N ARG A 63 35.81 4.78 3.21
CA ARG A 63 36.60 3.71 3.86
C ARG A 63 38.09 3.83 3.55
N LYS A 64 38.43 4.05 2.27
CA LYS A 64 39.83 4.21 1.85
C LYS A 64 40.49 5.44 2.51
N LYS A 65 39.78 6.56 2.58
CA LYS A 65 40.26 7.78 3.29
C LYS A 65 40.45 7.54 4.79
N TYR A 66 39.47 6.86 5.41
CA TYR A 66 39.53 6.51 6.81
C TYR A 66 40.69 5.56 7.13
N ASP A 67 40.92 4.54 6.31
CA ASP A 67 42.00 3.57 6.47
C ASP A 67 43.40 4.27 6.28
N GLN A 68 43.49 5.21 5.36
CA GLN A 68 44.73 6.04 5.20
C GLN A 68 44.96 6.90 6.41
N TYR A 69 43.96 7.63 6.90
CA TYR A 69 44.07 8.49 8.08
C TYR A 69 44.46 7.69 9.33
N GLY A 70 43.93 6.50 9.53
CA GLY A 70 44.27 5.61 10.65
C GLY A 70 45.73 5.11 10.63
N LYS A 71 46.40 5.11 9.46
CA LYS A 71 47.85 4.83 9.35
C LYS A 71 48.69 6.05 9.70
N ASP A 72 48.24 7.23 9.35
CA ASP A 72 48.97 8.48 9.54
C ASP A 72 48.76 9.08 10.95
N TRP A 73 47.77 8.54 11.70
CA TRP A 73 47.50 9.03 13.08
C TRP A 73 48.70 8.92 14.03
N GLN A 74 49.59 7.96 13.82
CA GLN A 74 50.82 7.81 14.63
C GLN A 74 51.81 8.97 14.41
N HIS A 75 51.65 9.76 13.35
CA HIS A 75 52.43 10.96 13.04
C HIS A 75 51.64 12.28 13.24
N GLY A 76 50.45 12.20 13.87
CA GLY A 76 49.45 13.28 13.92
C GLY A 76 49.86 14.56 14.65
N GLU A 77 50.89 14.56 15.49
CA GLU A 77 51.37 15.79 16.15
C GLU A 77 52.01 16.77 15.17
N GLU A 78 52.62 16.31 14.11
CA GLU A 78 53.23 17.20 13.09
C GLU A 78 52.14 17.79 12.15
N TYR A 79 51.07 17.05 11.89
CA TYR A 79 49.97 17.52 11.02
C TYR A 79 49.07 18.57 11.70
N GLU A 80 48.87 18.49 13.01
CA GLU A 80 48.15 19.52 13.76
C GLU A 80 48.91 20.86 13.81
N LYS A 81 50.21 20.83 13.92
CA LYS A 81 51.04 22.05 13.86
C LYS A 81 51.01 22.75 12.50
N ALA A 82 50.95 21.98 11.41
CA ALA A 82 50.84 22.51 10.06
C ALA A 82 49.42 23.10 9.76
N ARG A 83 48.37 22.54 10.39
CA ARG A 83 46.98 23.00 10.25
C ARG A 83 46.71 24.27 11.05
N GLN A 84 47.24 24.41 12.26
CA GLN A 84 47.15 25.64 13.06
C GLN A 84 47.84 26.84 12.40
N ALA A 85 48.91 26.61 11.63
CA ALA A 85 49.56 27.65 10.85
C ALA A 85 48.73 28.14 9.66
N ARG A 86 47.85 27.29 9.07
CA ARG A 86 46.93 27.66 7.97
C ARG A 86 45.60 28.23 8.43
N GLY A 87 45.16 27.97 9.66
CA GLY A 87 43.85 28.36 10.20
C GLY A 87 43.72 29.83 10.61
N ARG A 88 44.79 30.64 10.49
CA ARG A 88 44.76 32.07 10.88
C ARG A 88 44.32 33.06 9.80
N ALA A 89 43.93 32.57 8.63
CA ALA A 89 43.62 33.44 7.49
C ALA A 89 42.21 33.14 6.86
N GLN A 90 41.19 32.85 7.62
CA GLN A 90 39.84 33.05 7.12
C GLN A 90 38.78 32.78 8.20
N SER A 91 38.57 33.81 9.04
CA SER A 91 37.34 33.94 9.80
C SER A 91 36.46 34.96 9.11
N ALA A 92 35.46 34.51 8.38
CA ALA A 92 34.22 35.27 8.11
C ALA A 92 33.20 34.39 7.41
N GLY A 93 32.06 34.21 8.04
CA GLY A 93 30.81 34.06 7.30
C GLY A 93 30.04 32.73 7.44
N GLY A 94 28.99 32.77 8.22
CA GLY A 94 27.76 32.07 7.85
C GLY A 94 27.46 30.76 8.59
N GLY A 95 26.86 30.87 9.77
CA GLY A 95 26.13 29.78 10.40
C GLY A 95 24.95 29.36 9.55
N TRP A 96 24.82 28.08 9.31
CA TRP A 96 23.54 27.45 8.93
C TRP A 96 23.23 26.43 10.01
N SER A 97 22.32 26.84 10.87
CA SER A 97 21.55 25.97 11.75
C SER A 97 20.66 25.10 10.87
N THR A 98 20.95 23.82 10.75
CA THR A 98 19.96 22.82 10.30
C THR A 98 19.16 22.40 11.50
N GLY A 99 17.84 22.62 11.40
CA GLY A 99 16.85 22.29 12.40
C GLY A 99 16.84 20.80 12.74
N ASP A 100 16.71 20.58 14.00
CA ASP A 100 15.94 19.58 14.72
C ASP A 100 15.53 18.30 13.93
N ASP A 101 16.49 17.33 13.86
CA ASP A 101 16.18 15.92 13.98
C ASP A 101 17.45 15.18 14.47
N GLY A 102 17.37 14.60 15.67
CA GLY A 102 18.43 14.18 16.59
C GLY A 102 19.47 13.19 16.05
N GLY A 103 20.50 13.67 15.35
CA GLY A 103 21.59 12.84 14.86
C GLY A 103 22.84 13.64 14.54
N GLY A 104 23.43 14.36 15.52
CA GLY A 104 24.73 15.01 15.36
C GLY A 104 25.83 13.96 15.17
N PHE A 105 26.58 14.05 14.05
CA PHE A 105 27.82 13.29 13.85
C PHE A 105 28.88 13.75 14.81
N SER A 106 29.86 12.87 15.13
CA SER A 106 30.96 13.22 16.03
C SER A 106 31.86 14.29 15.42
N ASP A 107 32.50 15.11 16.27
CA ASP A 107 33.49 16.10 15.84
C ASP A 107 34.62 15.47 15.00
N PHE A 108 34.87 14.17 15.19
CA PHE A 108 35.82 13.41 14.40
C PHE A 108 35.35 13.23 12.98
N PHE A 109 34.08 12.85 12.77
CA PHE A 109 33.47 12.72 11.46
C PHE A 109 33.43 14.06 10.72
N GLU A 110 32.97 15.12 11.39
CA GLU A 110 32.91 16.45 10.79
C GLU A 110 34.32 16.96 10.39
N SER A 111 35.37 16.71 11.20
CA SER A 111 36.73 17.12 10.87
C SER A 111 37.31 16.36 9.67
N MET A 112 36.94 15.09 9.49
CA MET A 112 37.46 14.24 8.41
C MET A 112 36.64 14.33 7.12
N PHE A 113 35.33 14.45 7.24
CA PHE A 113 34.39 14.39 6.12
C PHE A 113 33.59 15.67 5.94
N GLY A 114 33.41 16.50 6.97
CA GLY A 114 32.65 17.75 6.93
C GLY A 114 33.28 18.84 6.05
N SER A 115 34.59 18.91 5.98
CA SER A 115 35.33 19.86 5.10
C SER A 115 35.43 19.36 3.65
N SER A 116 35.06 18.14 3.39
CA SER A 116 35.10 17.48 2.07
C SER A 116 33.80 17.63 1.27
N SER A 117 32.79 18.35 1.77
CA SER A 117 31.60 18.67 0.98
C SER A 117 31.86 19.67 -0.17
N GLY A 118 33.13 20.03 -0.40
CA GLY A 118 33.55 20.88 -1.50
C GLY A 118 34.21 20.19 -2.69
N PHE A 119 34.33 18.85 -2.71
CA PHE A 119 34.97 18.15 -3.82
C PHE A 119 34.06 17.09 -4.43
N GLY A 120 33.50 17.44 -5.54
CA GLY A 120 32.84 16.52 -6.46
C GLY A 120 31.35 16.72 -6.57
N GLY A 121 30.97 17.18 -7.74
CA GLY A 121 29.65 17.22 -8.35
C GLY A 121 28.47 16.93 -7.45
N GLY A 122 27.71 17.95 -7.14
CA GLY A 122 26.50 17.81 -6.32
C GLY A 122 25.69 16.58 -6.76
N ARG A 123 25.73 15.53 -5.98
CA ARG A 123 24.65 14.56 -5.98
C ARG A 123 23.44 15.33 -5.48
N GLN A 124 22.75 15.97 -6.43
CA GLN A 124 21.44 16.55 -6.16
C GLN A 124 20.64 15.46 -5.48
N THR A 125 20.28 15.66 -4.22
CA THR A 125 19.47 14.73 -3.46
C THR A 125 18.22 14.49 -4.29
N ARG A 126 18.05 13.25 -4.72
CA ARG A 126 16.89 12.86 -5.54
C ARG A 126 15.70 12.72 -4.63
N PHE A 127 14.70 13.54 -4.82
CA PHE A 127 13.47 13.45 -4.05
C PHE A 127 12.39 12.77 -4.89
N LYS A 128 11.73 11.77 -4.28
CA LYS A 128 10.53 11.16 -4.86
C LYS A 128 9.46 12.24 -5.02
N GLY A 129 8.74 12.21 -6.14
CA GLY A 129 7.57 13.04 -6.36
C GLY A 129 6.45 12.74 -5.37
N GLN A 130 5.56 13.69 -5.16
CA GLN A 130 4.40 13.56 -4.29
C GLN A 130 3.46 12.46 -4.80
N ASP A 131 2.94 11.63 -3.88
CA ASP A 131 1.93 10.64 -4.20
C ASP A 131 0.55 11.33 -4.38
N TYR A 132 -0.24 10.86 -5.36
CA TYR A 132 -1.59 11.36 -5.61
C TYR A 132 -2.63 10.37 -5.14
N GLN A 133 -3.79 10.91 -4.76
CA GLN A 133 -4.96 10.13 -4.39
C GLN A 133 -6.12 10.49 -5.32
N ALA A 134 -6.85 9.50 -5.78
CA ALA A 134 -8.06 9.65 -6.58
C ALA A 134 -9.15 8.70 -6.07
N GLN A 135 -10.40 9.10 -6.25
CA GLN A 135 -11.57 8.25 -6.00
C GLN A 135 -12.29 7.99 -7.30
N VAL A 136 -12.72 6.75 -7.49
CA VAL A 136 -13.51 6.34 -8.66
C VAL A 136 -14.76 5.65 -8.17
N GLN A 137 -15.91 6.18 -8.57
CA GLN A 137 -17.19 5.56 -8.31
C GLN A 137 -17.55 4.61 -9.46
N LEU A 138 -17.89 3.38 -9.12
CA LEU A 138 -18.35 2.34 -10.04
C LEU A 138 -19.77 1.93 -9.67
N ASN A 139 -20.56 1.54 -10.68
CA ASN A 139 -21.76 0.78 -10.42
C ASN A 139 -21.41 -0.73 -10.26
N LEU A 140 -22.38 -1.51 -9.77
CA LEU A 140 -22.15 -2.94 -9.50
C LEU A 140 -21.80 -3.73 -10.77
N ARG A 141 -22.37 -3.39 -11.92
CA ARG A 141 -22.09 -4.07 -13.20
C ARG A 141 -20.69 -3.77 -13.72
N GLU A 142 -20.22 -2.53 -13.55
CA GLU A 142 -18.83 -2.16 -13.90
C GLU A 142 -17.83 -2.93 -13.04
N ALA A 143 -18.10 -3.09 -11.75
CA ALA A 143 -17.24 -3.88 -10.85
C ALA A 143 -17.33 -5.40 -11.10
N TYR A 144 -18.36 -5.88 -11.83
CA TYR A 144 -18.54 -7.28 -12.17
C TYR A 144 -17.60 -7.74 -13.29
N GLU A 145 -17.21 -6.85 -14.20
CA GLU A 145 -16.39 -7.20 -15.36
C GLU A 145 -15.05 -6.46 -15.35
N THR A 146 -13.99 -7.13 -15.85
CA THR A 146 -12.72 -6.46 -16.08
C THR A 146 -12.85 -5.51 -17.27
N HIS A 147 -12.62 -4.23 -17.05
CA HIS A 147 -12.71 -3.21 -18.09
C HIS A 147 -11.58 -2.18 -17.99
N LYS A 148 -11.42 -1.41 -19.05
CA LYS A 148 -10.46 -0.30 -19.11
C LYS A 148 -11.18 1.02 -18.95
N GLN A 149 -10.69 1.86 -18.05
CA GLN A 149 -11.23 3.20 -17.84
C GLN A 149 -10.11 4.24 -17.96
N THR A 150 -10.43 5.39 -18.54
CA THR A 150 -9.51 6.53 -18.60
C THR A 150 -9.86 7.51 -17.49
N LEU A 151 -8.88 7.83 -16.66
CA LEU A 151 -9.00 8.80 -15.59
C LEU A 151 -8.15 10.01 -15.90
N THR A 152 -8.68 11.20 -15.64
CA THR A 152 -7.92 12.45 -15.73
C THR A 152 -7.42 12.82 -14.34
N VAL A 153 -6.11 12.73 -14.13
CA VAL A 153 -5.46 13.08 -12.86
C VAL A 153 -4.47 14.20 -13.13
N ASN A 154 -4.69 15.36 -12.51
CA ASN A 154 -3.87 16.57 -12.69
C ASN A 154 -3.60 16.92 -14.17
N GLY A 155 -4.67 16.89 -14.98
CA GLY A 155 -4.60 17.24 -16.41
C GLY A 155 -4.00 16.17 -17.32
N LYS A 156 -3.62 15.00 -16.79
CA LYS A 156 -3.12 13.87 -17.56
C LYS A 156 -4.15 12.75 -17.63
N ASN A 157 -4.36 12.23 -18.84
CA ASN A 157 -5.21 11.07 -19.05
C ASN A 157 -4.42 9.77 -18.80
N ILE A 158 -4.85 9.00 -17.82
CA ILE A 158 -4.25 7.71 -17.45
C ILE A 158 -5.27 6.63 -17.76
N ARG A 159 -4.89 5.65 -18.59
CA ARG A 159 -5.72 4.49 -18.88
C ARG A 159 -5.38 3.38 -17.91
N ILE A 160 -6.34 2.99 -17.08
CA ILE A 160 -6.20 1.93 -16.09
C ILE A 160 -7.06 0.72 -16.46
N THR A 161 -6.64 -0.46 -16.02
CA THR A 161 -7.48 -1.66 -16.08
C THR A 161 -8.04 -1.91 -14.69
N ILE A 162 -9.36 -1.91 -14.58
CA ILE A 162 -10.09 -2.23 -13.35
C ILE A 162 -10.44 -3.71 -13.40
N PRO A 163 -9.87 -4.53 -12.51
CA PRO A 163 -10.15 -5.97 -12.51
C PRO A 163 -11.55 -6.26 -11.95
N ALA A 164 -12.20 -7.30 -12.48
CA ALA A 164 -13.44 -7.81 -11.95
C ALA A 164 -13.31 -8.20 -10.46
N GLY A 165 -14.41 -8.11 -9.73
CA GLY A 165 -14.44 -8.51 -8.33
C GLY A 165 -13.95 -7.47 -7.34
N ILE A 166 -13.57 -6.29 -7.79
CA ILE A 166 -13.08 -5.23 -6.90
C ILE A 166 -14.08 -4.95 -5.76
N GLU A 167 -13.57 -4.65 -4.57
CA GLU A 167 -14.39 -4.42 -3.38
C GLU A 167 -14.62 -2.92 -3.13
N ASN A 168 -15.70 -2.60 -2.42
CA ASN A 168 -15.98 -1.23 -2.00
C ASN A 168 -14.90 -0.75 -1.01
N GLY A 169 -14.33 0.43 -1.23
CA GLY A 169 -13.23 0.99 -0.44
C GLY A 169 -11.84 0.43 -0.80
N GLN A 170 -11.75 -0.49 -1.75
CA GLN A 170 -10.47 -1.04 -2.16
C GLN A 170 -9.61 0.00 -2.87
N THR A 171 -8.32 0.05 -2.50
CA THR A 171 -7.34 0.96 -3.10
C THR A 171 -6.34 0.20 -3.97
N ILE A 172 -6.11 0.68 -5.18
CA ILE A 172 -5.08 0.19 -6.11
C ILE A 172 -3.99 1.24 -6.24
N LYS A 173 -2.73 0.81 -6.15
CA LYS A 173 -1.55 1.64 -6.36
C LYS A 173 -1.08 1.52 -7.82
N ILE A 174 -0.85 2.65 -8.47
CA ILE A 174 -0.24 2.74 -9.80
C ILE A 174 1.09 3.48 -9.66
N THR A 175 2.18 2.73 -9.81
CA THR A 175 3.54 3.24 -9.61
C THR A 175 3.93 4.26 -10.67
N GLY A 176 4.57 5.37 -10.25
CA GLY A 176 5.10 6.38 -11.15
C GLY A 176 4.06 7.29 -11.81
N HIS A 177 2.81 7.30 -11.31
CA HIS A 177 1.73 8.14 -11.82
C HIS A 177 1.34 9.29 -10.86
N GLY A 178 2.19 9.57 -9.88
CA GLY A 178 2.10 10.74 -8.99
C GLY A 178 2.77 11.98 -9.56
N GLY A 179 3.20 12.87 -8.67
CA GLY A 179 3.97 14.07 -8.99
C GLY A 179 5.35 13.73 -9.53
N LYS A 180 5.92 14.68 -10.29
CA LYS A 180 7.29 14.55 -10.79
C LYS A 180 8.29 14.56 -9.64
N GLY A 181 9.25 13.64 -9.67
CA GLY A 181 10.41 13.69 -8.80
C GLY A 181 11.32 14.87 -9.12
N THR A 182 12.02 15.38 -8.13
CA THR A 182 12.99 16.46 -8.29
C THR A 182 14.41 15.91 -8.35
N ASN A 183 15.29 16.62 -9.04
CA ASN A 183 16.70 16.26 -9.21
C ASN A 183 16.94 14.84 -9.76
N GLY A 184 16.07 14.38 -10.69
CA GLY A 184 16.15 13.03 -11.24
C GLY A 184 15.68 11.93 -10.28
N GLY A 185 14.93 12.30 -9.23
CA GLY A 185 14.21 11.36 -8.37
C GLY A 185 13.05 10.66 -9.07
N PRO A 186 12.57 9.51 -8.59
CA PRO A 186 11.44 8.81 -9.16
C PRO A 186 10.15 9.64 -9.01
N ASP A 187 9.24 9.50 -9.96
CA ASP A 187 7.89 10.05 -9.84
C ASP A 187 7.17 9.40 -8.64
N GLY A 188 6.23 10.12 -8.04
CA GLY A 188 5.34 9.62 -7.01
C GLY A 188 4.39 8.54 -7.55
N ASP A 189 3.57 7.98 -6.68
CA ASP A 189 2.59 6.95 -7.02
C ASP A 189 1.18 7.54 -7.04
N LEU A 190 0.26 6.89 -7.75
CA LEU A 190 -1.15 7.21 -7.72
C LEU A 190 -1.91 6.11 -6.98
N PHE A 191 -2.65 6.49 -5.95
CA PHE A 191 -3.53 5.61 -5.19
C PHE A 191 -4.97 5.91 -5.61
N ILE A 192 -5.67 4.88 -6.10
CA ILE A 192 -7.06 4.99 -6.54
C ILE A 192 -7.93 4.15 -5.62
N THR A 193 -8.84 4.82 -4.91
CA THR A 193 -9.84 4.16 -4.06
C THR A 193 -11.16 4.03 -4.81
N PHE A 194 -11.70 2.82 -4.88
CA PHE A 194 -12.94 2.52 -5.57
C PHE A 194 -14.13 2.53 -4.61
N THR A 195 -15.18 3.23 -4.98
CA THR A 195 -16.46 3.22 -4.28
C THR A 195 -17.50 2.56 -5.19
N ILE A 196 -18.19 1.52 -4.69
CA ILE A 196 -19.21 0.81 -5.46
C ILE A 196 -20.58 1.30 -5.01
N ALA A 197 -21.35 1.85 -5.94
CA ALA A 197 -22.72 2.26 -5.68
C ALA A 197 -23.62 1.05 -5.38
N ASN A 198 -24.56 1.23 -4.46
CA ASN A 198 -25.57 0.20 -4.20
C ASN A 198 -26.44 0.04 -5.43
N ASP A 199 -26.78 -1.23 -5.76
CA ASP A 199 -27.74 -1.57 -6.80
C ASP A 199 -29.10 -1.85 -6.15
N GLU A 200 -30.19 -1.42 -6.79
CA GLU A 200 -31.54 -1.59 -6.24
C GLU A 200 -31.99 -3.04 -6.21
N LYS A 201 -31.58 -3.82 -7.22
CA LYS A 201 -31.97 -5.23 -7.39
C LYS A 201 -30.96 -6.19 -6.80
N PHE A 202 -29.65 -5.93 -7.01
CA PHE A 202 -28.57 -6.85 -6.66
C PHE A 202 -27.84 -6.40 -5.38
N ARG A 203 -28.07 -7.10 -4.30
CA ARG A 203 -27.39 -6.83 -3.03
C ARG A 203 -26.16 -7.73 -2.91
N ARG A 204 -24.97 -7.14 -2.98
CA ARG A 204 -23.69 -7.86 -2.84
C ARG A 204 -23.34 -8.10 -1.37
N SER A 205 -22.89 -9.33 -1.06
CA SER A 205 -22.31 -9.71 0.24
C SER A 205 -21.06 -10.56 -0.01
N GLY A 206 -19.88 -9.93 0.06
CA GLY A 206 -18.63 -10.55 -0.39
C GLY A 206 -18.69 -10.90 -1.87
N ASN A 207 -18.60 -12.20 -2.21
CA ASN A 207 -18.76 -12.68 -3.58
C ASN A 207 -20.18 -13.19 -3.88
N ASP A 208 -21.06 -13.22 -2.88
CA ASP A 208 -22.43 -13.65 -3.08
C ASP A 208 -23.33 -12.47 -3.42
N ILE A 209 -24.38 -12.76 -4.18
CA ILE A 209 -25.42 -11.80 -4.57
C ILE A 209 -26.76 -12.28 -4.03
N HIS A 210 -27.54 -11.36 -3.51
CA HIS A 210 -28.89 -11.58 -3.05
C HIS A 210 -29.87 -10.74 -3.85
N ILE A 211 -30.93 -11.37 -4.35
CA ILE A 211 -32.03 -10.69 -5.04
C ILE A 211 -33.37 -11.16 -4.47
N LYS A 212 -34.39 -10.34 -4.68
CA LYS A 212 -35.79 -10.72 -4.46
C LYS A 212 -36.49 -10.75 -5.78
N GLU A 213 -37.20 -11.83 -6.05
CA GLU A 213 -38.02 -11.98 -7.24
C GLU A 213 -39.48 -12.26 -6.85
N ASP A 214 -40.37 -11.52 -7.47
CA ASP A 214 -41.78 -11.70 -7.26
C ASP A 214 -42.28 -12.87 -8.09
N ILE A 215 -43.06 -13.77 -7.49
CA ILE A 215 -43.79 -14.85 -8.17
C ILE A 215 -45.29 -14.73 -7.86
N ASP A 216 -46.13 -15.05 -8.82
CA ASP A 216 -47.57 -15.07 -8.58
C ASP A 216 -48.00 -16.28 -7.72
N LEU A 217 -49.14 -16.15 -7.07
CA LEU A 217 -49.68 -17.20 -6.19
C LEU A 217 -49.86 -18.54 -6.92
N TYR A 218 -50.29 -18.52 -8.17
CA TYR A 218 -50.56 -19.73 -8.93
C TYR A 218 -49.26 -20.47 -9.22
N THR A 219 -48.22 -19.76 -9.64
CA THR A 219 -46.90 -20.35 -9.85
C THR A 219 -46.31 -20.87 -8.52
N ALA A 220 -46.55 -20.19 -7.40
CA ALA A 220 -46.10 -20.67 -6.10
C ALA A 220 -46.77 -21.98 -5.67
N VAL A 221 -48.09 -22.12 -5.93
CA VAL A 221 -48.89 -23.29 -5.52
C VAL A 221 -48.71 -24.44 -6.49
N LEU A 222 -48.80 -24.20 -7.80
CA LEU A 222 -48.85 -25.23 -8.82
C LEU A 222 -47.48 -25.58 -9.40
N GLY A 223 -46.47 -24.78 -9.11
CA GLY A 223 -45.16 -24.84 -9.76
C GLY A 223 -45.16 -24.13 -11.11
N GLY A 224 -44.00 -24.00 -11.69
CA GLY A 224 -43.82 -23.35 -12.98
C GLY A 224 -42.36 -22.98 -13.24
N ASP A 225 -42.14 -22.06 -14.15
CA ASP A 225 -40.82 -21.57 -14.52
C ASP A 225 -40.75 -20.06 -14.32
N LEU A 226 -39.65 -19.60 -13.70
CA LEU A 226 -39.33 -18.18 -13.56
C LEU A 226 -38.07 -17.86 -14.35
N VAL A 227 -38.07 -16.76 -15.10
CA VAL A 227 -36.86 -16.25 -15.73
C VAL A 227 -36.27 -15.18 -14.84
N VAL A 228 -35.13 -15.48 -14.23
CA VAL A 228 -34.42 -14.62 -13.33
C VAL A 228 -33.30 -13.88 -14.08
N GLU A 229 -33.24 -12.57 -13.96
CA GLU A 229 -32.11 -11.77 -14.46
C GLU A 229 -30.98 -11.87 -13.48
N THR A 230 -29.77 -12.22 -13.97
CA THR A 230 -28.54 -12.28 -13.21
C THR A 230 -27.54 -11.27 -13.79
N LEU A 231 -26.43 -11.01 -13.11
CA LEU A 231 -25.36 -10.15 -13.63
C LEU A 231 -24.71 -10.75 -14.89
N SER A 232 -24.75 -12.08 -15.07
CA SER A 232 -24.22 -12.79 -16.25
C SER A 232 -25.25 -13.09 -17.34
N GLY A 233 -26.47 -12.56 -17.23
CA GLY A 233 -27.57 -12.82 -18.18
C GLY A 233 -28.81 -13.45 -17.54
N LYS A 234 -29.72 -13.99 -18.34
CA LYS A 234 -30.98 -14.55 -17.87
C LYS A 234 -30.85 -16.06 -17.60
N VAL A 235 -31.43 -16.53 -16.51
CA VAL A 235 -31.44 -17.94 -16.12
C VAL A 235 -32.90 -18.38 -15.90
N LYS A 236 -33.29 -19.52 -16.47
CA LYS A 236 -34.58 -20.13 -16.22
C LYS A 236 -34.50 -20.95 -14.94
N LEU A 237 -35.36 -20.66 -13.97
CA LEU A 237 -35.40 -21.29 -12.66
C LEU A 237 -36.74 -22.02 -12.48
N PRO A 238 -36.75 -23.35 -12.32
CA PRO A 238 -37.98 -24.08 -12.05
C PRO A 238 -38.45 -23.81 -10.61
N ILE A 239 -39.71 -23.46 -10.47
CA ILE A 239 -40.41 -23.30 -9.20
C ILE A 239 -41.16 -24.60 -8.88
N LYS A 240 -40.87 -25.18 -7.72
CA LYS A 240 -41.59 -26.39 -7.27
C LYS A 240 -42.97 -26.01 -6.80
N PRO A 241 -43.97 -26.95 -6.98
CA PRO A 241 -45.26 -26.79 -6.34
C PRO A 241 -45.13 -26.55 -4.83
N GLU A 242 -46.09 -25.83 -4.27
CA GLU A 242 -46.16 -25.50 -2.85
C GLU A 242 -44.95 -24.65 -2.32
N THR A 243 -44.30 -23.90 -3.19
CA THR A 243 -43.19 -23.00 -2.82
C THR A 243 -43.69 -21.89 -1.89
N GLN A 244 -43.14 -21.82 -0.70
CA GLN A 244 -43.54 -20.86 0.32
C GLN A 244 -42.93 -19.48 0.08
N ASN A 245 -43.63 -18.44 0.57
CA ASN A 245 -43.10 -17.07 0.58
C ASN A 245 -41.80 -17.00 1.39
N GLY A 246 -40.80 -16.31 0.88
CA GLY A 246 -39.48 -16.19 1.51
C GLY A 246 -38.54 -17.38 1.25
N THR A 247 -38.99 -18.38 0.47
CA THR A 247 -38.09 -19.48 0.05
C THR A 247 -36.90 -18.94 -0.70
N VAL A 248 -35.72 -19.43 -0.32
CA VAL A 248 -34.42 -18.99 -0.92
C VAL A 248 -33.88 -20.14 -1.79
N VAL A 249 -33.60 -19.82 -3.04
CA VAL A 249 -32.95 -20.76 -3.98
C VAL A 249 -31.54 -20.24 -4.31
N ARG A 250 -30.55 -21.13 -4.20
CA ARG A 250 -29.17 -20.85 -4.53
C ARG A 250 -28.85 -21.26 -5.96
N LEU A 251 -28.35 -20.32 -6.75
CA LEU A 251 -27.80 -20.55 -8.08
C LEU A 251 -26.27 -20.51 -7.99
N LYS A 252 -25.68 -21.70 -8.01
CA LYS A 252 -24.24 -21.87 -7.82
C LYS A 252 -23.44 -21.19 -8.94
N GLY A 253 -22.39 -20.42 -8.57
CA GLY A 253 -21.50 -19.76 -9.52
C GLY A 253 -22.16 -18.61 -10.31
N LYS A 254 -23.32 -18.10 -9.85
CA LYS A 254 -24.01 -16.94 -10.46
C LYS A 254 -23.91 -15.67 -9.63
N GLY A 255 -23.06 -15.67 -8.60
CA GLY A 255 -22.73 -14.52 -7.79
C GLY A 255 -21.68 -13.62 -8.42
N PHE A 256 -20.94 -12.90 -7.60
CA PHE A 256 -19.91 -11.94 -8.00
C PHE A 256 -18.55 -12.61 -8.23
N PRO A 257 -17.72 -12.16 -9.19
CA PRO A 257 -16.40 -12.72 -9.38
C PRO A 257 -15.49 -12.43 -8.18
N ALA A 258 -14.64 -13.38 -7.85
CA ALA A 258 -13.62 -13.20 -6.83
C ALA A 258 -12.45 -12.35 -7.38
N TYR A 259 -12.06 -11.31 -6.64
CA TYR A 259 -10.99 -10.41 -7.07
C TYR A 259 -9.70 -11.15 -7.41
N LYS A 260 -9.16 -10.90 -8.60
CA LYS A 260 -7.92 -11.54 -9.13
C LYS A 260 -7.93 -13.08 -9.15
N LYS A 261 -9.10 -13.70 -9.12
CA LYS A 261 -9.25 -15.15 -9.27
C LYS A 261 -10.14 -15.46 -10.46
N GLU A 262 -9.52 -15.72 -11.61
CA GLU A 262 -10.24 -16.00 -12.84
C GLU A 262 -11.11 -17.25 -12.71
N GLY A 263 -12.35 -17.18 -13.22
CA GLY A 263 -13.29 -18.29 -13.20
C GLY A 263 -13.90 -18.62 -11.84
N VAL A 264 -13.53 -17.92 -10.77
CA VAL A 264 -14.09 -18.15 -9.42
C VAL A 264 -15.19 -17.11 -9.15
N PHE A 265 -16.41 -17.60 -8.95
CA PHE A 265 -17.58 -16.79 -8.65
C PHE A 265 -18.22 -17.26 -7.34
N GLY A 266 -18.84 -16.34 -6.63
CA GLY A 266 -19.76 -16.66 -5.56
C GLY A 266 -21.10 -17.17 -6.08
N ASP A 267 -22.10 -17.24 -5.24
CA ASP A 267 -23.42 -17.76 -5.55
C ASP A 267 -24.48 -16.64 -5.60
N LEU A 268 -25.56 -16.87 -6.35
CA LEU A 268 -26.72 -15.98 -6.35
C LEU A 268 -27.83 -16.63 -5.52
N TYR A 269 -28.30 -15.89 -4.52
CA TYR A 269 -29.43 -16.28 -3.68
C TYR A 269 -30.68 -15.51 -4.13
N VAL A 270 -31.68 -16.26 -4.61
CA VAL A 270 -32.95 -15.72 -5.06
C VAL A 270 -34.02 -15.99 -3.98
N THR A 271 -34.50 -14.93 -3.36
CA THR A 271 -35.61 -15.02 -2.40
C THR A 271 -36.92 -14.76 -3.10
N PHE A 272 -37.84 -15.70 -3.05
CA PHE A 272 -39.17 -15.54 -3.63
C PHE A 272 -40.09 -14.73 -2.75
N ASN A 273 -40.76 -13.78 -3.36
CA ASN A 273 -41.82 -12.98 -2.76
C ASN A 273 -43.14 -13.29 -3.47
N VAL A 274 -44.00 -14.03 -2.79
CA VAL A 274 -45.29 -14.45 -3.37
C VAL A 274 -46.27 -13.27 -3.38
N LYS A 275 -46.71 -12.89 -4.57
CA LYS A 275 -47.71 -11.84 -4.76
C LYS A 275 -49.13 -12.41 -4.77
N ILE A 276 -49.90 -11.97 -3.82
CA ILE A 276 -51.34 -12.29 -3.79
C ILE A 276 -52.04 -11.48 -4.90
N PRO A 277 -52.83 -12.14 -5.75
CA PRO A 277 -53.54 -11.46 -6.81
C PRO A 277 -54.57 -10.46 -6.28
N THR A 278 -54.66 -9.32 -6.93
CA THR A 278 -55.64 -8.25 -6.63
C THR A 278 -56.62 -8.08 -7.79
N GLY A 279 -57.76 -7.47 -7.56
CA GLY A 279 -58.78 -7.27 -8.60
C GLY A 279 -59.45 -8.52 -9.07
N LEU A 280 -59.69 -9.48 -8.15
CA LEU A 280 -60.30 -10.76 -8.46
C LEU A 280 -61.71 -10.58 -9.00
N THR A 281 -62.05 -11.35 -10.04
CA THR A 281 -63.41 -11.51 -10.55
C THR A 281 -64.30 -12.26 -9.53
N GLU A 282 -65.60 -12.13 -9.63
CA GLU A 282 -66.53 -12.87 -8.74
C GLU A 282 -66.32 -14.40 -8.79
N LYS A 283 -66.14 -14.93 -9.98
CA LYS A 283 -65.82 -16.36 -10.16
C LYS A 283 -64.51 -16.77 -9.45
N GLN A 284 -63.47 -15.92 -9.49
CA GLN A 284 -62.22 -16.21 -8.79
C GLN A 284 -62.40 -16.18 -7.28
N LYS A 285 -63.20 -15.23 -6.77
CA LYS A 285 -63.53 -15.17 -5.34
C LYS A 285 -64.29 -16.39 -4.86
N GLU A 286 -65.27 -16.89 -5.68
CA GLU A 286 -65.99 -18.09 -5.41
C GLU A 286 -65.03 -19.31 -5.29
N LEU A 287 -64.12 -19.49 -6.27
CA LEU A 287 -63.12 -20.56 -6.25
C LEU A 287 -62.19 -20.49 -5.02
N PHE A 288 -61.72 -19.31 -4.65
CA PHE A 288 -60.95 -19.16 -3.43
C PHE A 288 -61.77 -19.44 -2.17
N THR A 289 -63.05 -19.10 -2.16
CA THR A 289 -63.95 -19.41 -1.07
C THR A 289 -64.18 -20.93 -0.93
N GLU A 290 -64.30 -21.66 -2.03
CA GLU A 290 -64.36 -23.11 -2.01
C GLU A 290 -63.09 -23.75 -1.49
N LEU A 291 -61.90 -23.29 -1.97
CA LEU A 291 -60.61 -23.76 -1.49
C LEU A 291 -60.41 -23.50 0.00
N SER A 292 -60.94 -22.42 0.53
CA SER A 292 -60.79 -22.08 1.98
C SER A 292 -61.62 -22.98 2.89
N LYS A 293 -62.58 -23.77 2.36
CA LYS A 293 -63.44 -24.70 3.10
C LYS A 293 -62.99 -26.14 3.01
N SER A 294 -62.03 -26.44 2.14
CA SER A 294 -61.42 -27.75 1.98
C SER A 294 -60.27 -27.95 3.00
#